data_f334fa9cf4a41c4255e5306ec628cf03
#
_entry.id   f334fa9cf4a41c4255e5306ec628cf03
#
_cell.length_a   1.000
_cell.length_b   1.000
_cell.length_c   1.000
_cell.angle_alpha   90.00
_cell.angle_beta   90.00
_cell.angle_gamma   90.00
#
_symmetry.space_group_name_H-M   'P 1'
#
loop_
_entity.id
_entity.type
_entity.pdbx_description
1 polymer ?
#
loop_
_entity_poly.entity_id
_entity_poly.type
_entity_poly.pdbx_seq_one_letter_code
_entity_poly.pdbx_strand_id
1 'polypeptide(L)'
;MKKMILLSFLVLFIPAIVYSQDKVEAPVWNIGDKWSLTGSVTIMVVNADENSYAVKYLTSAGESILICEKSSLNRLYAMDKDKRIPYEGRNKRLFNFPLEIGKSWKDKFISKGAVKEYTYLETFTALGWEDIVVQAGKFKTVKIEYKQSNADAPAKEGKLWYWYSPDAKYMIKCQYEKSRYWDAAYDWELTSFELKK
;
A
#
# COMPACT_ATOMS: atom_id res chain seq x y z
N MET A 1 40.77 -23.26 -58.88
CA MET A 1 39.36 -23.30 -58.47
C MET A 1 39.34 -23.20 -56.95
N LYS A 2 39.02 -22.05 -56.34
CA LYS A 2 38.95 -21.86 -54.86
C LYS A 2 37.49 -22.11 -54.46
N LYS A 3 37.25 -23.12 -53.62
CA LYS A 3 35.94 -23.38 -53.03
C LYS A 3 35.71 -22.39 -51.87
N MET A 4 34.71 -21.52 -52.01
CA MET A 4 34.22 -20.60 -50.98
C MET A 4 33.21 -21.37 -50.11
N ILE A 5 33.57 -21.61 -48.85
CA ILE A 5 32.66 -22.19 -47.85
C ILE A 5 31.86 -21.06 -47.24
N LEU A 6 30.56 -21.04 -47.51
CA LEU A 6 29.61 -20.08 -46.95
C LEU A 6 29.17 -20.63 -45.56
N LEU A 7 29.68 -20.01 -44.50
CA LEU A 7 29.30 -20.35 -43.12
C LEU A 7 27.99 -19.58 -42.78
N SER A 8 26.87 -20.30 -42.81
CA SER A 8 25.56 -19.75 -42.46
C SER A 8 25.44 -19.68 -40.92
N PHE A 9 25.45 -18.45 -40.36
CA PHE A 9 25.20 -18.21 -38.94
C PHE A 9 23.70 -18.29 -38.68
N LEU A 10 23.23 -19.37 -38.08
CA LEU A 10 21.85 -19.50 -37.58
C LEU A 10 21.73 -18.74 -36.25
N VAL A 11 21.18 -17.55 -36.25
CA VAL A 11 20.86 -16.78 -35.03
C VAL A 11 19.59 -17.38 -34.42
N LEU A 12 19.78 -18.17 -33.36
CA LEU A 12 18.66 -18.66 -32.53
C LEU A 12 18.08 -17.48 -31.74
N PHE A 13 16.95 -16.99 -32.16
CA PHE A 13 16.13 -16.04 -31.42
C PHE A 13 15.46 -16.83 -30.27
N ILE A 14 16.00 -16.77 -29.06
CA ILE A 14 15.34 -17.29 -27.85
C ILE A 14 14.37 -16.17 -27.40
N PRO A 15 13.05 -16.38 -27.48
CA PRO A 15 12.11 -15.42 -26.93
C PRO A 15 12.34 -15.37 -25.41
N ALA A 16 12.76 -14.21 -24.89
CA ALA A 16 12.77 -13.96 -23.46
C ALA A 16 11.31 -14.01 -23.00
N ILE A 17 10.94 -15.08 -22.29
CA ILE A 17 9.65 -15.16 -21.58
C ILE A 17 9.76 -14.13 -20.45
N VAL A 18 9.27 -12.91 -20.70
CA VAL A 18 9.04 -11.93 -19.67
C VAL A 18 7.89 -12.47 -18.84
N TYR A 19 8.17 -13.07 -17.71
CA TYR A 19 7.17 -13.32 -16.68
C TYR A 19 6.69 -11.93 -16.21
N SER A 20 5.60 -11.46 -16.81
CA SER A 20 4.85 -10.34 -16.27
C SER A 20 4.28 -10.83 -14.94
N GLN A 21 4.70 -10.21 -13.85
CA GLN A 21 4.07 -10.42 -12.56
C GLN A 21 2.76 -9.63 -12.58
N ASP A 22 1.71 -10.23 -13.17
CA ASP A 22 0.44 -9.56 -13.43
C ASP A 22 -0.35 -9.29 -12.16
N LYS A 23 -0.02 -9.98 -11.06
CA LYS A 23 -0.70 -9.84 -9.76
C LYS A 23 0.27 -9.97 -8.59
N VAL A 24 -0.12 -9.36 -7.47
CA VAL A 24 0.58 -9.42 -6.19
C VAL A 24 -0.35 -9.99 -5.14
N GLU A 25 0.03 -11.11 -4.56
CA GLU A 25 -0.73 -11.76 -3.48
C GLU A 25 -0.55 -11.01 -2.15
N ALA A 26 -1.45 -11.26 -1.20
CA ALA A 26 -1.31 -10.72 0.16
C ALA A 26 0.01 -11.19 0.78
N PRO A 27 0.79 -10.31 1.38
CA PRO A 27 2.05 -10.69 2.00
C PRO A 27 1.82 -11.50 3.28
N VAL A 28 2.74 -12.39 3.58
CA VAL A 28 2.81 -12.99 4.90
C VAL A 28 3.73 -12.14 5.78
N TRP A 29 3.16 -11.55 6.83
CA TRP A 29 3.91 -10.81 7.85
C TRP A 29 4.32 -11.75 9.00
N ASN A 30 5.50 -11.51 9.53
CA ASN A 30 6.01 -12.20 10.71
C ASN A 30 6.01 -11.26 11.92
N ILE A 31 5.89 -11.81 13.13
CA ILE A 31 6.03 -11.04 14.37
C ILE A 31 7.42 -10.40 14.38
N GLY A 32 7.48 -9.09 14.58
CA GLY A 32 8.71 -8.30 14.54
C GLY A 32 9.01 -7.67 13.18
N ASP A 33 8.26 -7.97 12.09
CA ASP A 33 8.34 -7.17 10.86
C ASP A 33 8.07 -5.71 11.20
N LYS A 34 8.93 -4.82 10.71
CA LYS A 34 8.92 -3.40 11.09
C LYS A 34 9.20 -2.50 9.91
N TRP A 35 8.50 -1.38 9.85
CA TRP A 35 8.66 -0.32 8.86
C TRP A 35 8.74 1.03 9.56
N SER A 36 9.73 1.84 9.21
CA SER A 36 9.86 3.21 9.67
C SER A 36 9.60 4.16 8.51
N LEU A 37 8.76 5.15 8.73
CA LEU A 37 8.35 6.15 7.74
C LEU A 37 8.87 7.52 8.15
N THR A 38 8.95 8.45 7.21
CA THR A 38 9.15 9.87 7.51
C THR A 38 8.08 10.36 8.49
N GLY A 39 8.34 11.43 9.22
CA GLY A 39 7.42 11.94 10.26
C GLY A 39 7.45 11.12 11.56
N SER A 40 8.53 10.34 11.80
CA SER A 40 8.72 9.54 13.03
C SER A 40 7.61 8.52 13.27
N VAL A 41 7.08 7.94 12.21
CA VAL A 41 6.09 6.86 12.29
C VAL A 41 6.81 5.51 12.22
N THR A 42 6.56 4.63 13.17
CA THR A 42 7.01 3.23 13.14
C THR A 42 5.82 2.31 13.19
N ILE A 43 5.82 1.30 12.33
CA ILE A 43 4.79 0.28 12.21
C ILE A 43 5.45 -1.07 12.49
N MET A 44 4.87 -1.88 13.35
CA MET A 44 5.47 -3.17 13.73
C MET A 44 4.39 -4.23 13.97
N VAL A 45 4.60 -5.43 13.44
CA VAL A 45 3.78 -6.60 13.76
C VAL A 45 4.17 -7.09 15.15
N VAL A 46 3.24 -7.02 16.10
CA VAL A 46 3.51 -7.38 17.50
C VAL A 46 2.89 -8.70 17.93
N ASN A 47 1.88 -9.16 17.19
CA ASN A 47 1.27 -10.47 17.38
C ASN A 47 0.62 -10.95 16.07
N ALA A 48 0.40 -12.26 15.97
CA ALA A 48 -0.29 -12.91 14.87
C ALA A 48 -1.05 -14.12 15.40
N ASP A 49 -2.34 -14.20 15.13
CA ASP A 49 -3.17 -15.39 15.35
C ASP A 49 -3.45 -16.11 14.02
N GLU A 50 -4.40 -17.01 13.97
CA GLU A 50 -4.75 -17.76 12.77
C GLU A 50 -5.19 -16.84 11.62
N ASN A 51 -5.99 -15.82 11.89
CA ASN A 51 -6.69 -15.03 10.90
C ASN A 51 -6.29 -13.54 10.88
N SER A 52 -5.53 -13.07 11.87
CA SER A 52 -5.21 -11.66 12.01
C SER A 52 -3.77 -11.36 12.43
N TYR A 53 -3.38 -10.12 12.21
CA TYR A 53 -2.16 -9.50 12.73
C TYR A 53 -2.54 -8.38 13.70
N ALA A 54 -1.85 -8.31 14.84
CA ALA A 54 -1.82 -7.12 15.68
C ALA A 54 -0.64 -6.25 15.25
N VAL A 55 -0.93 -5.04 14.80
CA VAL A 55 0.03 -4.09 14.26
C VAL A 55 0.08 -2.85 15.14
N LYS A 56 1.25 -2.60 15.73
CA LYS A 56 1.51 -1.41 16.54
C LYS A 56 1.97 -0.26 15.65
N TYR A 57 1.34 0.89 15.83
CA TYR A 57 1.74 2.16 15.26
C TYR A 57 2.31 3.04 16.37
N LEU A 58 3.55 3.50 16.20
CA LEU A 58 4.21 4.46 17.08
C LEU A 58 4.32 5.77 16.32
N THR A 59 3.84 6.85 16.90
CA THR A 59 3.89 8.21 16.33
C THR A 59 4.30 9.20 17.41
N SER A 60 4.56 10.45 17.04
CA SER A 60 4.79 11.53 18.01
C SER A 60 3.60 11.79 18.94
N ALA A 61 2.38 11.42 18.53
CA ALA A 61 1.17 11.56 19.35
C ALA A 61 0.92 10.39 20.31
N GLY A 62 1.73 9.31 20.23
CA GLY A 62 1.59 8.12 21.06
C GLY A 62 1.55 6.82 20.25
N GLU A 63 1.08 5.76 20.91
CA GLU A 63 0.96 4.43 20.28
C GLU A 63 -0.51 4.01 20.11
N SER A 64 -0.74 3.21 19.09
CA SER A 64 -2.01 2.51 18.86
C SER A 64 -1.76 1.11 18.32
N ILE A 65 -2.70 0.21 18.57
CA ILE A 65 -2.68 -1.16 18.02
C ILE A 65 -3.89 -1.33 17.13
N LEU A 66 -3.65 -1.70 15.87
CA LEU A 66 -4.69 -2.08 14.92
C LEU A 66 -4.64 -3.59 14.68
N ILE A 67 -5.81 -4.19 14.61
CA ILE A 67 -5.95 -5.58 14.19
C ILE A 67 -6.34 -5.59 12.73
N CYS A 68 -5.54 -6.29 11.93
CA CYS A 68 -5.71 -6.41 10.49
C CYS A 68 -5.95 -7.87 10.10
N GLU A 69 -6.87 -8.10 9.17
CA GLU A 69 -7.12 -9.42 8.60
C GLU A 69 -5.90 -9.89 7.77
N LYS A 70 -5.46 -11.14 7.90
CA LYS A 70 -4.29 -11.67 7.19
C LYS A 70 -4.46 -11.72 5.68
N SER A 71 -5.64 -12.14 5.22
CA SER A 71 -5.91 -12.36 3.80
C SER A 71 -5.95 -11.07 2.97
N SER A 72 -6.27 -9.95 3.61
CA SER A 72 -6.53 -8.68 2.93
C SER A 72 -5.72 -7.51 3.49
N LEU A 73 -5.13 -7.65 4.69
CA LEU A 73 -4.56 -6.58 5.52
C LEU A 73 -5.55 -5.45 5.84
N ASN A 74 -6.84 -5.71 5.69
CA ASN A 74 -7.89 -4.76 6.03
C ASN A 74 -7.98 -4.55 7.54
N ARG A 75 -8.20 -3.32 7.95
CA ARG A 75 -8.28 -2.93 9.36
C ARG A 75 -9.65 -3.33 9.92
N LEU A 76 -9.66 -4.19 10.93
CA LEU A 76 -10.87 -4.71 11.56
C LEU A 76 -11.29 -3.86 12.75
N TYR A 77 -10.38 -3.63 13.69
CA TYR A 77 -10.61 -2.83 14.88
C TYR A 77 -9.29 -2.30 15.46
N ALA A 78 -9.40 -1.24 16.26
CA ALA A 78 -8.33 -0.75 17.11
C ALA A 78 -8.48 -1.31 18.52
N MET A 79 -7.35 -1.42 19.24
CA MET A 79 -7.33 -1.73 20.66
C MET A 79 -7.19 -0.42 21.46
N ASP A 80 -8.12 -0.18 22.38
CA ASP A 80 -7.99 0.83 23.43
C ASP A 80 -7.95 0.09 24.77
N LYS A 81 -6.74 -0.11 25.30
CA LYS A 81 -6.46 -1.04 26.39
C LYS A 81 -6.99 -2.44 26.03
N ASP A 82 -7.96 -2.95 26.77
CA ASP A 82 -8.57 -4.26 26.55
C ASP A 82 -9.87 -4.22 25.71
N LYS A 83 -10.25 -3.03 25.23
CA LYS A 83 -11.47 -2.85 24.46
C LYS A 83 -11.20 -2.90 22.96
N ARG A 84 -12.05 -3.63 22.23
CA ARG A 84 -12.06 -3.64 20.76
C ARG A 84 -12.96 -2.53 20.27
N ILE A 85 -12.41 -1.59 19.51
CA ILE A 85 -13.15 -0.50 18.88
C ILE A 85 -13.18 -0.76 17.37
N PRO A 86 -14.34 -1.03 16.76
CA PRO A 86 -14.43 -1.23 15.31
C PRO A 86 -13.73 -0.11 14.55
N TYR A 87 -12.91 -0.46 13.56
CA TYR A 87 -12.24 0.54 12.75
C TYR A 87 -13.18 1.03 11.65
N GLU A 88 -13.68 2.25 11.80
CA GLU A 88 -14.59 2.90 10.85
C GLU A 88 -13.92 4.06 10.09
N GLY A 89 -12.60 4.19 10.25
CA GLY A 89 -11.83 5.28 9.69
C GLY A 89 -11.44 5.07 8.23
N ARG A 90 -10.80 6.10 7.70
CA ARG A 90 -10.19 6.15 6.37
C ARG A 90 -9.24 4.98 6.13
N ASN A 91 -9.17 4.52 4.88
CA ASN A 91 -8.30 3.41 4.48
C ASN A 91 -8.59 2.09 5.23
N LYS A 92 -9.82 1.83 5.62
CA LYS A 92 -10.23 0.55 6.21
C LYS A 92 -9.89 -0.60 5.27
N ARG A 93 -10.18 -0.42 3.98
CA ARG A 93 -9.85 -1.35 2.89
C ARG A 93 -8.77 -0.78 1.97
N LEU A 94 -7.62 -0.45 2.55
CA LEU A 94 -6.48 0.07 1.79
C LEU A 94 -6.00 -0.90 0.71
N PHE A 95 -6.15 -2.21 0.94
CA PHE A 95 -5.76 -3.25 0.02
C PHE A 95 -6.96 -4.08 -0.46
N ASN A 96 -6.83 -4.66 -1.64
CA ASN A 96 -7.74 -5.67 -2.17
C ASN A 96 -6.93 -6.72 -2.95
N PHE A 97 -6.25 -7.59 -2.21
CA PHE A 97 -5.42 -8.65 -2.78
C PHE A 97 -6.26 -9.71 -3.50
N PRO A 98 -5.70 -10.37 -4.55
CA PRO A 98 -4.44 -9.98 -5.18
C PRO A 98 -4.54 -8.59 -5.83
N LEU A 99 -3.44 -7.81 -5.77
CA LEU A 99 -3.36 -6.55 -6.50
C LEU A 99 -3.05 -6.88 -7.97
N GLU A 100 -3.95 -6.49 -8.86
CA GLU A 100 -3.84 -6.66 -10.31
C GLU A 100 -3.90 -5.30 -10.99
N ILE A 101 -3.09 -5.09 -12.00
CA ILE A 101 -3.07 -3.83 -12.74
C ILE A 101 -4.43 -3.60 -13.42
N GLY A 102 -4.99 -2.41 -13.23
CA GLY A 102 -6.33 -2.04 -13.68
C GLY A 102 -7.45 -2.37 -12.69
N LYS A 103 -7.18 -3.17 -11.65
CA LYS A 103 -8.17 -3.48 -10.61
C LYS A 103 -8.54 -2.23 -9.82
N SER A 104 -9.85 -2.02 -9.64
CA SER A 104 -10.37 -0.94 -8.80
C SER A 104 -11.28 -1.50 -7.72
N TRP A 105 -11.27 -0.86 -6.54
CA TRP A 105 -12.19 -1.19 -5.44
C TRP A 105 -12.64 0.07 -4.72
N LYS A 106 -13.73 -0.05 -3.97
CA LYS A 106 -14.36 1.08 -3.27
C LYS A 106 -14.60 0.74 -1.82
N ASP A 107 -14.58 1.77 -1.00
CA ASP A 107 -15.00 1.73 0.39
C ASP A 107 -15.70 3.03 0.77
N LYS A 108 -16.22 3.09 1.98
CA LYS A 108 -16.78 4.30 2.57
C LYS A 108 -16.44 4.37 4.05
N PHE A 109 -16.29 5.58 4.56
CA PHE A 109 -16.16 5.79 5.99
C PHE A 109 -16.98 7.01 6.44
N ILE A 110 -17.30 7.05 7.74
CA ILE A 110 -18.00 8.15 8.36
C ILE A 110 -17.02 8.89 9.26
N SER A 111 -16.91 10.20 9.05
CA SER A 111 -16.15 11.08 9.92
C SER A 111 -17.09 11.93 10.74
N LYS A 112 -16.93 11.89 12.07
CA LYS A 112 -17.72 12.70 13.01
C LYS A 112 -17.10 14.09 13.09
N GLY A 113 -17.79 15.07 12.52
CA GLY A 113 -17.47 16.48 12.70
C GLY A 113 -18.12 17.03 14.00
N ALA A 114 -17.79 18.26 14.35
CA ALA A 114 -18.33 18.89 15.55
C ALA A 114 -19.88 19.10 15.53
N VAL A 115 -20.46 19.23 14.33
CA VAL A 115 -21.89 19.55 14.15
C VAL A 115 -22.66 18.39 13.51
N LYS A 116 -22.03 17.65 12.60
CA LYS A 116 -22.67 16.56 11.87
C LYS A 116 -21.65 15.49 11.45
N GLU A 117 -22.17 14.33 11.08
CA GLU A 117 -21.38 13.28 10.44
C GLU A 117 -21.24 13.56 8.94
N TYR A 118 -20.12 13.17 8.38
CA TYR A 118 -19.82 13.25 6.95
C TYR A 118 -19.51 11.87 6.41
N THR A 119 -20.17 11.51 5.34
CA THR A 119 -19.87 10.27 4.61
C THR A 119 -18.85 10.55 3.51
N TYR A 120 -17.74 9.81 3.53
CA TYR A 120 -16.73 9.85 2.49
C TYR A 120 -16.75 8.56 1.69
N LEU A 121 -16.65 8.71 0.37
CA LEU A 121 -16.49 7.63 -0.58
C LEU A 121 -15.02 7.53 -0.96
N GLU A 122 -14.48 6.33 -0.91
CA GLU A 122 -13.11 6.02 -1.28
C GLU A 122 -13.08 5.15 -2.53
N THR A 123 -12.18 5.46 -3.46
CA THR A 123 -11.92 4.63 -4.64
C THR A 123 -10.42 4.44 -4.76
N PHE A 124 -10.01 3.22 -4.96
CA PHE A 124 -8.63 2.81 -5.18
C PHE A 124 -8.51 2.17 -6.55
N THR A 125 -7.40 2.41 -7.26
CA THR A 125 -7.12 1.80 -8.56
C THR A 125 -5.63 1.46 -8.66
N ALA A 126 -5.30 0.19 -8.90
CA ALA A 126 -3.95 -0.23 -9.19
C ALA A 126 -3.58 0.18 -10.63
N LEU A 127 -2.70 1.19 -10.78
CA LEU A 127 -2.42 1.82 -12.07
C LEU A 127 -1.38 1.05 -12.89
N GLY A 128 -0.33 0.54 -12.26
CA GLY A 128 0.78 -0.09 -12.97
C GLY A 128 2.00 -0.32 -12.07
N TRP A 129 2.99 -0.97 -12.64
CA TRP A 129 4.29 -1.13 -12.02
C TRP A 129 5.14 0.13 -12.22
N GLU A 130 5.86 0.53 -11.17
CA GLU A 130 6.77 1.67 -11.17
C GLU A 130 7.99 1.36 -10.29
N ASP A 131 9.20 1.61 -10.82
CA ASP A 131 10.42 1.57 -10.04
C ASP A 131 10.59 2.93 -9.36
N ILE A 132 10.70 2.92 -8.04
CA ILE A 132 10.91 4.16 -7.28
C ILE A 132 12.10 4.04 -6.34
N VAL A 133 12.66 5.19 -5.98
CA VAL A 133 13.71 5.32 -4.97
C VAL A 133 13.12 6.10 -3.80
N VAL A 134 13.26 5.54 -2.60
CA VAL A 134 12.95 6.17 -1.33
C VAL A 134 14.19 6.08 -0.42
N GLN A 135 14.15 6.67 0.75
CA GLN A 135 15.31 6.66 1.67
C GLN A 135 15.77 5.23 2.03
N ALA A 136 14.83 4.28 2.14
CA ALA A 136 15.12 2.86 2.42
C ALA A 136 15.77 2.09 1.26
N GLY A 137 15.82 2.65 0.03
CA GLY A 137 16.40 2.01 -1.15
C GLY A 137 15.56 2.13 -2.41
N LYS A 138 15.88 1.27 -3.40
CA LYS A 138 15.19 1.18 -4.68
C LYS A 138 14.25 -0.02 -4.67
N PHE A 139 13.00 0.16 -5.14
CA PHE A 139 11.97 -0.86 -5.12
C PHE A 139 11.16 -0.89 -6.42
N LYS A 140 10.77 -2.09 -6.85
CA LYS A 140 9.71 -2.29 -7.81
C LYS A 140 8.36 -2.27 -7.07
N THR A 141 7.42 -1.45 -7.52
CA THR A 141 6.17 -1.18 -6.78
C THR A 141 4.96 -1.20 -7.68
N VAL A 142 3.80 -1.51 -7.08
CA VAL A 142 2.50 -1.24 -7.69
C VAL A 142 2.03 0.14 -7.23
N LYS A 143 1.84 1.04 -8.19
CA LYS A 143 1.25 2.36 -7.93
C LYS A 143 -0.25 2.25 -7.81
N ILE A 144 -0.82 2.76 -6.71
CA ILE A 144 -2.25 2.74 -6.43
C ILE A 144 -2.74 4.19 -6.34
N GLU A 145 -3.66 4.58 -7.21
CA GLU A 145 -4.37 5.85 -7.09
C GLU A 145 -5.48 5.69 -6.04
N TYR A 146 -5.58 6.67 -5.17
CA TYR A 146 -6.65 6.81 -4.20
C TYR A 146 -7.38 8.12 -4.45
N LYS A 147 -8.71 8.05 -4.50
CA LYS A 147 -9.60 9.20 -4.56
C LYS A 147 -10.57 9.17 -3.41
N GLN A 148 -10.81 10.33 -2.82
CA GLN A 148 -11.80 10.51 -1.77
C GLN A 148 -12.72 11.66 -2.12
N SER A 149 -14.02 11.44 -2.04
CA SER A 149 -15.03 12.50 -2.17
C SER A 149 -15.98 12.50 -0.99
N ASN A 150 -16.48 13.67 -0.64
CA ASN A 150 -17.56 13.79 0.34
C ASN A 150 -18.90 13.51 -0.37
N ALA A 151 -19.70 12.57 0.14
CA ALA A 151 -20.98 12.22 -0.46
C ALA A 151 -21.94 13.41 -0.57
N ASP A 152 -21.89 14.35 0.40
CA ASP A 152 -22.72 15.55 0.42
C ASP A 152 -22.14 16.71 -0.41
N ALA A 153 -20.88 16.61 -0.84
CA ALA A 153 -20.18 17.63 -1.61
C ALA A 153 -19.16 16.98 -2.57
N PRO A 154 -19.61 16.28 -3.62
CA PRO A 154 -18.73 15.49 -4.51
C PRO A 154 -17.65 16.33 -5.22
N ALA A 155 -17.86 17.62 -5.41
CA ALA A 155 -16.88 18.54 -6.00
C ALA A 155 -15.63 18.74 -5.13
N LYS A 156 -15.64 18.30 -3.86
CA LYS A 156 -14.50 18.32 -2.94
C LYS A 156 -13.78 16.97 -2.97
N GLU A 157 -13.23 16.62 -4.14
CA GLU A 157 -12.43 15.41 -4.30
C GLU A 157 -10.99 15.67 -3.89
N GLY A 158 -10.41 14.73 -3.13
CA GLY A 158 -8.99 14.66 -2.83
C GLY A 158 -8.39 13.43 -3.49
N LYS A 159 -7.12 13.53 -3.91
CA LYS A 159 -6.41 12.48 -4.61
C LYS A 159 -5.00 12.33 -4.05
N LEU A 160 -4.56 11.09 -3.92
CA LEU A 160 -3.19 10.74 -3.60
C LEU A 160 -2.78 9.44 -4.28
N TRP A 161 -1.51 9.13 -4.20
CA TRP A 161 -0.96 7.87 -4.68
C TRP A 161 -0.21 7.15 -3.57
N TYR A 162 -0.38 5.84 -3.54
CA TYR A 162 0.42 4.91 -2.74
C TYR A 162 1.31 4.08 -3.65
N TRP A 163 2.47 3.69 -3.16
CA TRP A 163 3.37 2.73 -3.81
C TRP A 163 3.54 1.53 -2.89
N TYR A 164 2.98 0.40 -3.30
CA TYR A 164 3.12 -0.87 -2.60
C TYR A 164 4.32 -1.65 -3.13
N SER A 165 5.23 -2.09 -2.26
CA SER A 165 6.36 -2.96 -2.60
C SER A 165 6.14 -4.37 -2.09
N PRO A 166 6.14 -5.40 -2.96
CA PRO A 166 6.16 -6.79 -2.53
C PRO A 166 7.40 -7.15 -1.70
N ASP A 167 8.57 -6.57 -2.04
CA ASP A 167 9.83 -6.81 -1.33
C ASP A 167 9.83 -6.26 0.10
N ALA A 168 9.24 -5.08 0.29
CA ALA A 168 9.04 -4.49 1.62
C ALA A 168 7.77 -5.00 2.31
N LYS A 169 6.91 -5.74 1.60
CA LYS A 169 5.61 -6.25 2.07
C LYS A 169 4.67 -5.16 2.59
N TYR A 170 4.87 -3.90 2.18
CA TYR A 170 4.11 -2.75 2.68
C TYR A 170 4.07 -1.59 1.67
N MET A 171 3.23 -0.59 1.97
CA MET A 171 3.27 0.70 1.28
C MET A 171 4.57 1.43 1.67
N ILE A 172 5.34 1.86 0.67
CA ILE A 172 6.65 2.48 0.91
C ILE A 172 6.66 3.98 0.59
N LYS A 173 5.61 4.49 -0.02
CA LYS A 173 5.45 5.92 -0.30
C LYS A 173 3.98 6.27 -0.39
N CYS A 174 3.65 7.47 0.07
CA CYS A 174 2.38 8.15 -0.17
C CYS A 174 2.69 9.56 -0.65
N GLN A 175 1.98 10.01 -1.67
CA GLN A 175 2.10 11.36 -2.20
C GLN A 175 0.71 11.95 -2.46
N TYR A 176 0.45 13.11 -1.88
CA TYR A 176 -0.80 13.84 -2.04
C TYR A 176 -0.76 14.71 -3.30
N GLU A 177 -1.88 14.75 -4.01
CA GLU A 177 -2.08 15.77 -5.02
C GLU A 177 -2.24 17.12 -4.33
N LYS A 178 -1.41 18.10 -4.72
CA LYS A 178 -1.56 19.46 -4.19
C LYS A 178 -2.90 20.03 -4.60
N SER A 179 -3.76 20.27 -3.63
CA SER A 179 -5.08 20.86 -3.87
C SER A 179 -5.43 21.84 -2.74
N ARG A 180 -6.51 22.60 -2.93
CA ARG A 180 -7.05 23.49 -1.89
C ARG A 180 -7.38 22.79 -0.57
N TYR A 181 -7.60 21.50 -0.61
CA TYR A 181 -8.07 20.68 0.53
C TYR A 181 -7.02 19.72 1.06
N TRP A 182 -5.94 19.49 0.31
CA TRP A 182 -4.90 18.52 0.64
C TRP A 182 -3.52 19.14 0.43
N ASP A 183 -2.67 19.03 1.42
CA ASP A 183 -1.32 19.59 1.40
C ASP A 183 -0.29 18.48 1.26
N ALA A 184 0.78 18.74 0.51
CA ALA A 184 1.95 17.86 0.41
C ALA A 184 2.66 17.65 1.77
N ALA A 185 2.31 18.41 2.80
CA ALA A 185 2.80 18.21 4.17
C ALA A 185 2.48 16.83 4.74
N TYR A 186 1.55 16.09 4.12
CA TYR A 186 1.18 14.72 4.51
C TYR A 186 1.88 13.64 3.68
N ASP A 187 2.77 14.01 2.76
CA ASP A 187 3.59 13.05 2.02
C ASP A 187 4.50 12.31 2.99
N TRP A 188 4.69 11.02 2.75
CA TRP A 188 5.60 10.20 3.52
C TRP A 188 6.26 9.12 2.66
N GLU A 189 7.43 8.65 3.10
CA GLU A 189 8.13 7.54 2.47
C GLU A 189 8.81 6.65 3.51
N LEU A 190 9.14 5.44 3.07
CA LEU A 190 9.87 4.46 3.86
C LEU A 190 11.33 4.91 4.06
N THR A 191 11.75 4.99 5.32
CA THR A 191 13.13 5.35 5.70
C THR A 191 13.98 4.13 6.02
N SER A 192 13.35 3.07 6.55
CA SER A 192 13.99 1.77 6.80
C SER A 192 12.92 0.70 7.02
N PHE A 193 13.30 -0.58 6.86
CA PHE A 193 12.46 -1.71 7.22
C PHE A 193 13.28 -2.90 7.67
N GLU A 194 12.67 -3.79 8.43
CA GLU A 194 13.25 -5.04 8.90
C GLU A 194 12.18 -6.14 8.78
N LEU A 195 12.47 -7.17 7.99
CA LEU A 195 11.58 -8.33 7.84
C LEU A 195 12.21 -9.53 8.55
N LYS A 196 11.43 -10.17 9.39
CA LYS A 196 11.80 -11.41 10.07
C LYS A 196 11.62 -12.61 9.13
N LYS A 197 12.47 -13.61 9.33
CA LYS A 197 12.43 -14.89 8.60
C LYS A 197 11.54 -15.88 9.30
#